data_0ca28f10ddbe236f031978cb23dff1ec
#
_entry.id   0ca28f10ddbe236f031978cb23dff1ec
#
_cell.length_a   1.000
_cell.length_b   1.000
_cell.length_c   1.000
_cell.angle_alpha   90.00
_cell.angle_beta   90.00
_cell.angle_gamma   90.00
#
_symmetry.space_group_name_H-M   'P 1'
#
loop_
_entity.id
_entity.type
_entity.pdbx_description
1 polymer ?
#
loop_
_entity_poly.entity_id
_entity_poly.type
_entity_poly.pdbx_seq_one_letter_code
_entity_poly.pdbx_strand_id
1 'polypeptide(L)'
;DRGAAWTAAIMGVPARTVIVLGAPDCAAMVHRVAALCADPVEEVRLERKSPLAAAASPVKLADLGRGDALIAFSRREVLSLRAALMARGRSVACVYGALSPEVRRAEARRFREGQADILVATDAIGMGLNFGPLRRVVFSALAKWDGREQRPLSVQDIKQIGGRAGRFGHQDE
;
A
#
# COMPACT_ATOMS: atom_id res chain seq x y z
N ASP A 1 9.08 -13.07 -10.60
CA ASP A 1 10.27 -12.49 -11.20
C ASP A 1 11.20 -11.79 -10.23
N ARG A 2 10.75 -11.53 -8.99
CA ARG A 2 11.61 -11.00 -7.91
C ARG A 2 12.11 -12.09 -6.95
N GLY A 3 11.70 -13.32 -7.11
CA GLY A 3 12.04 -14.43 -6.22
C GLY A 3 13.53 -14.70 -6.16
N ALA A 4 14.23 -14.67 -7.29
CA ALA A 4 15.68 -14.88 -7.34
C ALA A 4 16.45 -13.84 -6.51
N ALA A 5 16.08 -12.56 -6.58
CA ALA A 5 16.71 -11.50 -5.79
C ALA A 5 16.48 -11.67 -4.28
N TRP A 6 15.30 -12.07 -3.86
CA TRP A 6 14.99 -12.39 -2.46
C TRP A 6 15.76 -13.60 -1.96
N THR A 7 15.81 -14.67 -2.76
CA THR A 7 16.60 -15.87 -2.43
C THR A 7 18.07 -15.52 -2.27
N ALA A 8 18.64 -14.78 -3.24
CA ALA A 8 20.03 -14.34 -3.15
C ALA A 8 20.31 -13.46 -1.92
N ALA A 9 19.38 -12.58 -1.56
CA ALA A 9 19.51 -11.73 -0.37
C ALA A 9 19.48 -12.57 0.93
N ILE A 10 18.57 -13.54 1.03
CA ILE A 10 18.48 -14.41 2.22
C ILE A 10 19.75 -15.26 2.37
N MET A 11 20.22 -15.86 1.27
CA MET A 11 21.36 -16.78 1.29
C MET A 11 22.72 -16.08 1.35
N GLY A 12 22.84 -14.86 0.81
CA GLY A 12 24.13 -14.23 0.55
C GLY A 12 24.47 -13.02 1.42
N VAL A 13 23.53 -12.52 2.26
CA VAL A 13 23.83 -11.36 3.08
C VAL A 13 24.76 -11.75 4.24
N PRO A 14 25.91 -11.09 4.43
CA PRO A 14 26.85 -11.40 5.53
C PRO A 14 26.32 -10.78 6.85
N ALA A 15 25.23 -11.29 7.37
CA ALA A 15 24.61 -10.82 8.60
C ALA A 15 24.47 -11.94 9.63
N ARG A 16 24.59 -11.59 10.91
CA ARG A 16 24.41 -12.54 12.03
C ARG A 16 22.95 -13.03 12.12
N THR A 17 22.01 -12.19 11.73
CA THR A 17 20.58 -12.49 11.76
C THR A 17 19.93 -11.89 10.53
N VAL A 18 19.15 -12.68 9.83
CA VAL A 18 18.34 -12.24 8.68
C VAL A 18 16.88 -12.28 9.08
N ILE A 19 16.19 -11.14 9.02
CA ILE A 19 14.77 -11.05 9.34
C ILE A 19 13.98 -10.96 8.04
N VAL A 20 13.11 -11.95 7.80
CA VAL A 20 12.23 -12.02 6.64
C VAL A 20 10.81 -11.69 7.07
N LEU A 21 10.21 -10.67 6.47
CA LEU A 21 8.82 -10.29 6.71
C LEU A 21 7.96 -10.68 5.51
N GLY A 22 6.88 -11.41 5.76
CA GLY A 22 6.00 -11.87 4.70
C GLY A 22 4.64 -12.33 5.19
N ALA A 23 3.78 -12.72 4.25
CA ALA A 23 2.52 -13.36 4.58
C ALA A 23 2.75 -14.82 5.02
N PRO A 24 1.82 -15.44 5.79
CA PRO A 24 2.01 -16.80 6.32
C PRO A 24 2.30 -17.86 5.25
N ASP A 25 1.78 -17.68 4.05
CA ASP A 25 1.98 -18.58 2.91
C ASP A 25 3.43 -18.59 2.36
N CYS A 26 4.25 -17.58 2.70
CA CYS A 26 5.67 -17.59 2.32
C CYS A 26 6.55 -18.43 3.28
N ALA A 27 6.08 -18.79 4.46
CA ALA A 27 6.88 -19.46 5.50
C ALA A 27 7.55 -20.74 4.99
N ALA A 28 6.79 -21.60 4.32
CA ALA A 28 7.32 -22.86 3.78
C ALA A 28 8.49 -22.63 2.81
N MET A 29 8.43 -21.58 1.99
CA MET A 29 9.53 -21.25 1.07
C MET A 29 10.75 -20.72 1.83
N VAL A 30 10.54 -19.87 2.84
CA VAL A 30 11.62 -19.34 3.68
C VAL A 30 12.36 -20.48 4.39
N HIS A 31 11.63 -21.44 4.98
CA HIS A 31 12.24 -22.62 5.60
C HIS A 31 13.06 -23.43 4.60
N ARG A 32 12.57 -23.61 3.37
CA ARG A 32 13.34 -24.33 2.33
C ARG A 32 14.62 -23.60 1.93
N VAL A 33 14.58 -22.27 1.82
CA VAL A 33 15.77 -21.47 1.49
C VAL A 33 16.78 -21.50 2.64
N ALA A 34 16.34 -21.34 3.88
CA ALA A 34 17.19 -21.40 5.07
C ALA A 34 17.87 -22.79 5.23
N ALA A 35 17.13 -23.85 4.95
CA ALA A 35 17.67 -25.22 4.98
C ALA A 35 18.83 -25.43 3.98
N LEU A 36 18.84 -24.72 2.83
CA LEU A 36 19.96 -24.75 1.89
C LEU A 36 21.22 -24.09 2.46
N CYS A 37 21.07 -23.19 3.43
CA CYS A 37 22.18 -22.53 4.12
C CYS A 37 22.52 -23.20 5.46
N ALA A 38 21.81 -24.25 5.84
CA ALA A 38 21.88 -24.87 7.17
C ALA A 38 21.57 -23.87 8.32
N ASP A 39 20.76 -22.83 8.04
CA ASP A 39 20.39 -21.83 9.02
C ASP A 39 19.12 -22.24 9.81
N PRO A 40 19.10 -22.07 11.14
CA PRO A 40 17.91 -22.28 11.93
C PRO A 40 16.88 -21.16 11.63
N VAL A 41 15.60 -21.52 11.66
CA VAL A 41 14.50 -20.56 11.45
C VAL A 41 13.66 -20.48 12.70
N GLU A 42 13.46 -19.25 13.18
CA GLU A 42 12.47 -18.93 14.20
C GLU A 42 11.28 -18.23 13.52
N GLU A 43 10.08 -18.76 13.68
CA GLU A 43 8.86 -18.19 13.11
C GLU A 43 8.08 -17.39 14.16
N VAL A 44 7.94 -16.07 13.95
CA VAL A 44 7.14 -15.20 14.80
C VAL A 44 5.89 -14.79 14.02
N ARG A 45 4.73 -15.22 14.51
CA ARG A 45 3.44 -14.85 13.91
C ARG A 45 2.91 -13.58 14.54
N LEU A 46 2.72 -12.58 13.70
CA LEU A 46 2.14 -11.30 14.07
C LEU A 46 0.74 -11.19 13.50
N GLU A 47 -0.22 -10.96 14.36
CA GLU A 47 -1.60 -10.70 13.96
C GLU A 47 -1.83 -9.20 13.77
N ARG A 48 -2.73 -8.88 12.84
CA ARG A 48 -3.16 -7.52 12.62
C ARG A 48 -4.04 -7.08 13.78
N LYS A 49 -3.71 -5.96 14.44
CA LYS A 49 -4.47 -5.44 15.59
C LYS A 49 -5.87 -4.92 15.20
N SER A 50 -6.02 -4.39 13.98
CA SER A 50 -7.31 -3.89 13.50
C SER A 50 -7.78 -4.72 12.30
N PRO A 51 -8.96 -5.35 12.34
CA PRO A 51 -9.48 -6.12 11.21
C PRO A 51 -9.71 -5.21 10.00
N LEU A 52 -9.55 -5.79 8.80
CA LEU A 52 -9.97 -5.14 7.56
C LEU A 52 -11.33 -5.67 7.17
N ALA A 53 -12.26 -4.77 6.89
CA ALA A 53 -13.56 -5.10 6.34
C ALA A 53 -13.76 -4.40 5.00
N ALA A 54 -14.41 -5.09 4.07
CA ALA A 54 -14.91 -4.44 2.86
C ALA A 54 -16.16 -3.65 3.22
N ALA A 55 -16.28 -2.43 2.67
CA ALA A 55 -17.51 -1.66 2.81
C ALA A 55 -18.69 -2.38 2.13
N ALA A 56 -19.87 -2.31 2.72
CA ALA A 56 -21.08 -2.95 2.19
C ALA A 56 -21.54 -2.32 0.85
N SER A 57 -21.14 -1.07 0.59
CA SER A 57 -21.51 -0.34 -0.62
C SER A 57 -20.35 0.53 -1.14
N PRO A 58 -20.34 0.83 -2.45
CA PRO A 58 -19.37 1.77 -3.02
C PRO A 58 -19.43 3.15 -2.36
N VAL A 59 -18.27 3.76 -2.15
CA VAL A 59 -18.14 5.12 -1.61
C VAL A 59 -18.24 6.13 -2.74
N LYS A 60 -19.14 7.12 -2.63
CA LYS A 60 -19.23 8.21 -3.59
C LYS A 60 -18.06 9.20 -3.38
N LEU A 61 -17.64 9.86 -4.45
CA LEU A 61 -16.56 10.86 -4.38
C LEU A 61 -16.87 12.00 -3.39
N ALA A 62 -18.13 12.35 -3.23
CA ALA A 62 -18.57 13.38 -2.29
C ALA A 62 -18.45 12.96 -0.82
N ASP A 63 -18.46 11.65 -0.53
CA ASP A 63 -18.43 11.08 0.82
C ASP A 63 -16.99 10.78 1.29
N LEU A 64 -16.00 11.13 0.46
CA LEU A 64 -14.60 11.06 0.87
C LEU A 64 -14.28 12.17 1.85
N GLY A 65 -13.53 11.84 2.87
CA GLY A 65 -13.16 12.77 3.94
C GLY A 65 -11.76 12.51 4.49
N ARG A 66 -11.52 13.09 5.65
CA ARG A 66 -10.21 13.05 6.30
C ARG A 66 -9.76 11.62 6.57
N GLY A 67 -8.52 11.34 6.21
CA GLY A 67 -7.90 10.03 6.38
C GLY A 67 -8.21 9.03 5.27
N ASP A 68 -9.01 9.39 4.25
CA ASP A 68 -9.30 8.50 3.13
C ASP A 68 -8.19 8.55 2.06
N ALA A 69 -7.88 7.39 1.50
CA ALA A 69 -7.02 7.26 0.34
C ALA A 69 -7.82 6.74 -0.86
N LEU A 70 -7.84 7.51 -1.95
CA LEU A 70 -8.46 7.14 -3.21
C LEU A 70 -7.39 6.66 -4.19
N ILE A 71 -7.50 5.42 -4.64
CA ILE A 71 -6.51 4.76 -5.48
C ILE A 71 -6.97 4.73 -6.92
N ALA A 72 -6.15 5.27 -7.80
CA ALA A 72 -6.30 5.25 -9.25
C ALA A 72 -5.14 4.48 -9.89
N PHE A 73 -5.28 4.08 -11.15
CA PHE A 73 -4.27 3.25 -11.80
C PHE A 73 -3.55 3.96 -12.95
N SER A 74 -3.74 5.27 -13.08
CA SER A 74 -2.98 6.10 -14.00
C SER A 74 -2.72 7.50 -13.43
N ARG A 75 -1.62 8.13 -13.86
CA ARG A 75 -1.34 9.54 -13.52
C ARG A 75 -2.49 10.46 -13.95
N ARG A 76 -3.05 10.24 -15.13
CA ARG A 76 -4.15 11.05 -15.68
C ARG A 76 -5.35 11.02 -14.74
N GLU A 77 -5.72 9.83 -14.28
CA GLU A 77 -6.84 9.62 -13.38
C GLU A 77 -6.58 10.26 -12.00
N VAL A 78 -5.39 10.10 -11.43
CA VAL A 78 -5.00 10.76 -10.17
C VAL A 78 -5.18 12.26 -10.26
N LEU A 79 -4.72 12.90 -11.34
CA LEU A 79 -4.84 14.35 -11.52
C LEU A 79 -6.30 14.79 -11.74
N SER A 80 -7.10 14.02 -12.48
CA SER A 80 -8.52 14.26 -12.68
C SER A 80 -9.30 14.17 -11.37
N LEU A 81 -9.09 13.12 -10.58
CA LEU A 81 -9.74 12.93 -9.28
C LEU A 81 -9.33 14.01 -8.28
N ARG A 82 -8.05 14.38 -8.25
CA ARG A 82 -7.58 15.50 -7.45
C ARG A 82 -8.32 16.78 -7.80
N ALA A 83 -8.41 17.15 -9.09
CA ALA A 83 -9.11 18.34 -9.54
C ALA A 83 -10.60 18.31 -9.16
N ALA A 84 -11.27 17.16 -9.33
CA ALA A 84 -12.66 16.97 -8.97
C ALA A 84 -12.93 17.10 -7.46
N LEU A 85 -12.01 16.67 -6.61
CA LEU A 85 -12.09 16.82 -5.15
C LEU A 85 -11.82 18.26 -4.71
N MET A 86 -10.78 18.90 -5.31
CA MET A 86 -10.47 20.31 -5.03
C MET A 86 -11.61 21.24 -5.44
N ALA A 87 -12.28 21.00 -6.56
CA ALA A 87 -13.47 21.73 -6.97
C ALA A 87 -14.66 21.61 -5.98
N ARG A 88 -14.63 20.59 -5.09
CA ARG A 88 -15.58 20.40 -3.98
C ARG A 88 -15.06 20.96 -2.66
N GLY A 89 -14.01 21.77 -2.68
CA GLY A 89 -13.41 22.37 -1.48
C GLY A 89 -12.60 21.41 -0.61
N ARG A 90 -12.21 20.23 -1.13
CA ARG A 90 -11.41 19.28 -0.37
C ARG A 90 -9.91 19.58 -0.49
N SER A 91 -9.18 19.45 0.61
CA SER A 91 -7.71 19.50 0.61
C SER A 91 -7.15 18.13 0.23
N VAL A 92 -6.30 18.10 -0.80
CA VAL A 92 -5.87 16.83 -1.43
C VAL A 92 -4.34 16.78 -1.56
N ALA A 93 -3.75 15.73 -1.02
CA ALA A 93 -2.39 15.31 -1.36
C ALA A 93 -2.43 14.32 -2.53
N CYS A 94 -1.40 14.32 -3.39
CA CYS A 94 -1.40 13.39 -4.49
C CYS A 94 -0.02 12.75 -4.73
N VAL A 95 -0.01 11.40 -4.95
CA VAL A 95 1.21 10.62 -5.12
C VAL A 95 1.09 9.65 -6.29
N TYR A 96 2.01 9.73 -7.22
CA TYR A 96 2.12 8.83 -8.37
C TYR A 96 3.58 8.60 -8.77
N GLY A 97 3.84 7.56 -9.55
CA GLY A 97 5.19 7.07 -9.83
C GLY A 97 6.14 8.06 -10.50
N ALA A 98 5.63 8.97 -11.34
CA ALA A 98 6.45 9.97 -12.05
C ALA A 98 6.89 11.18 -11.18
N LEU A 99 6.42 11.29 -9.94
CA LEU A 99 6.90 12.30 -9.00
C LEU A 99 8.32 11.96 -8.50
N SER A 100 9.15 12.98 -8.30
CA SER A 100 10.44 12.78 -7.64
C SER A 100 10.28 12.23 -6.22
N PRO A 101 11.27 11.53 -5.67
CA PRO A 101 11.22 11.02 -4.30
C PRO A 101 10.94 12.12 -3.26
N GLU A 102 11.48 13.32 -3.47
CA GLU A 102 11.30 14.48 -2.59
C GLU A 102 9.85 14.93 -2.57
N VAL A 103 9.24 15.10 -3.75
CA VAL A 103 7.84 15.51 -3.88
C VAL A 103 6.92 14.46 -3.30
N ARG A 104 7.19 13.17 -3.56
CA ARG A 104 6.40 12.08 -2.94
C ARG A 104 6.45 12.11 -1.42
N ARG A 105 7.63 12.34 -0.84
CA ARG A 105 7.80 12.49 0.62
C ARG A 105 7.08 13.72 1.16
N ALA A 106 7.13 14.84 0.45
CA ALA A 106 6.45 16.07 0.83
C ALA A 106 4.93 15.89 0.83
N GLU A 107 4.35 15.30 -0.21
CA GLU A 107 2.91 15.03 -0.30
C GLU A 107 2.45 14.02 0.77
N ALA A 108 3.23 12.97 1.01
CA ALA A 108 2.96 12.01 2.09
C ALA A 108 2.98 12.68 3.48
N ARG A 109 3.92 13.60 3.70
CA ARG A 109 4.00 14.39 4.94
C ARG A 109 2.80 15.30 5.10
N ARG A 110 2.42 16.05 4.06
CA ARG A 110 1.23 16.93 4.07
C ARG A 110 -0.02 16.17 4.49
N PHE A 111 -0.22 14.98 3.94
CA PHE A 111 -1.35 14.14 4.32
C PHE A 111 -1.24 13.67 5.78
N ARG A 112 -0.09 13.13 6.19
CA ARG A 112 0.15 12.63 7.55
C ARG A 112 -0.02 13.71 8.62
N GLU A 113 0.38 14.96 8.33
CA GLU A 113 0.27 16.10 9.24
C GLU A 113 -1.11 16.78 9.19
N GLY A 114 -2.07 16.21 8.41
CA GLY A 114 -3.42 16.73 8.33
C GLY A 114 -3.58 18.03 7.53
N GLN A 115 -2.56 18.42 6.75
CA GLN A 115 -2.62 19.57 5.84
C GLN A 115 -3.39 19.21 4.54
N ALA A 116 -3.63 17.93 4.32
CA ALA A 116 -4.52 17.41 3.29
C ALA A 116 -5.43 16.34 3.90
N ASP A 117 -6.73 16.43 3.63
CA ASP A 117 -7.72 15.50 4.18
C ASP A 117 -7.76 14.19 3.42
N ILE A 118 -7.56 14.25 2.11
CA ILE A 118 -7.69 13.10 1.21
C ILE A 118 -6.37 12.89 0.48
N LEU A 119 -5.95 11.62 0.40
CA LEU A 119 -4.83 11.21 -0.44
C LEU A 119 -5.38 10.62 -1.75
N VAL A 120 -4.94 11.13 -2.90
CA VAL A 120 -5.18 10.49 -4.20
C VAL A 120 -3.86 9.91 -4.70
N ALA A 121 -3.78 8.62 -4.94
CA ALA A 121 -2.53 7.98 -5.31
C ALA A 121 -2.70 6.86 -6.33
N THR A 122 -1.61 6.51 -7.01
CA THR A 122 -1.56 5.24 -7.74
C THR A 122 -1.28 4.07 -6.78
N ASP A 123 -1.27 2.85 -7.30
CA ASP A 123 -0.84 1.64 -6.57
C ASP A 123 0.59 1.74 -6.00
N ALA A 124 1.38 2.75 -6.43
CA ALA A 124 2.65 3.12 -5.80
C ALA A 124 2.53 3.43 -4.28
N ILE A 125 1.33 3.71 -3.77
CA ILE A 125 1.05 3.81 -2.32
C ILE A 125 1.45 2.53 -1.57
N GLY A 126 1.43 1.40 -2.24
CA GLY A 126 1.79 0.09 -1.67
C GLY A 126 3.23 -0.01 -1.22
N MET A 127 4.16 0.84 -1.68
CA MET A 127 5.59 0.67 -1.49
C MET A 127 6.28 1.90 -0.89
N GLY A 128 7.03 1.70 0.20
CA GLY A 128 8.11 2.58 0.65
C GLY A 128 7.75 3.94 1.24
N LEU A 129 6.48 4.36 1.28
CA LEU A 129 6.06 5.64 1.84
C LEU A 129 5.23 5.47 3.11
N ASN A 130 5.48 6.33 4.08
CA ASN A 130 4.69 6.42 5.30
C ASN A 130 3.70 7.58 5.19
N PHE A 131 2.42 7.24 5.04
CA PHE A 131 1.30 8.20 5.00
C PHE A 131 0.65 8.41 6.37
N GLY A 132 1.14 7.74 7.41
CA GLY A 132 0.41 7.64 8.67
C GLY A 132 -0.78 6.68 8.58
N PRO A 133 -1.69 6.76 9.55
CA PRO A 133 -2.89 5.94 9.57
C PRO A 133 -3.86 6.38 8.46
N LEU A 134 -4.35 5.42 7.67
CA LEU A 134 -5.41 5.61 6.70
C LEU A 134 -6.73 5.07 7.27
N ARG A 135 -7.78 5.88 7.26
CA ARG A 135 -9.11 5.46 7.69
C ARG A 135 -9.69 4.45 6.72
N ARG A 136 -9.72 4.79 5.44
CA ARG A 136 -10.22 3.93 4.36
C ARG A 136 -9.29 3.98 3.15
N VAL A 137 -9.27 2.87 2.43
CA VAL A 137 -8.70 2.80 1.09
C VAL A 137 -9.85 2.53 0.11
N VAL A 138 -10.03 3.43 -0.83
CA VAL A 138 -11.09 3.36 -1.85
C VAL A 138 -10.44 3.18 -3.21
N PHE A 139 -10.87 2.18 -3.96
CA PHE A 139 -10.40 1.93 -5.32
C PHE A 139 -11.33 2.63 -6.31
N SER A 140 -10.79 3.46 -7.20
CA SER A 140 -11.55 4.10 -8.28
C SER A 140 -12.03 3.12 -9.34
N ALA A 141 -11.28 2.02 -9.51
CA ALA A 141 -11.59 0.93 -10.42
C ALA A 141 -11.06 -0.40 -9.86
N LEU A 142 -11.64 -1.51 -10.28
CA LEU A 142 -11.19 -2.87 -9.94
C LEU A 142 -10.37 -3.53 -11.05
N ALA A 143 -9.92 -2.75 -12.03
CA ALA A 143 -9.05 -3.19 -13.11
C ALA A 143 -7.94 -2.17 -13.34
N LYS A 144 -6.79 -2.63 -13.81
CA LYS A 144 -5.64 -1.79 -14.14
C LYS A 144 -4.97 -2.24 -15.44
N TRP A 145 -4.29 -1.30 -16.10
CA TRP A 145 -3.41 -1.60 -17.21
C TRP A 145 -2.09 -2.18 -16.69
N ASP A 146 -1.68 -3.33 -17.21
CA ASP A 146 -0.45 -4.02 -16.77
C ASP A 146 0.76 -3.79 -17.69
N GLY A 147 0.59 -2.98 -18.72
CA GLY A 147 1.57 -2.73 -19.78
C GLY A 147 1.22 -3.39 -21.11
N ARG A 148 0.27 -4.34 -21.12
CA ARG A 148 -0.19 -5.07 -22.31
C ARG A 148 -1.69 -5.01 -22.47
N GLU A 149 -2.43 -5.23 -21.39
CA GLU A 149 -3.88 -5.28 -21.39
C GLU A 149 -4.48 -4.72 -20.09
N GLN A 150 -5.76 -4.46 -20.13
CA GLN A 150 -6.52 -4.12 -18.94
C GLN A 150 -6.94 -5.42 -18.23
N ARG A 151 -6.43 -5.64 -17.02
CA ARG A 151 -6.74 -6.81 -16.23
C ARG A 151 -7.42 -6.46 -14.91
N PRO A 152 -8.25 -7.36 -14.36
CA PRO A 152 -8.75 -7.23 -13.00
C PRO A 152 -7.61 -7.13 -11.98
N LEU A 153 -7.84 -6.43 -10.87
CA LEU A 153 -6.93 -6.44 -9.74
C LEU A 153 -6.84 -7.86 -9.17
N SER A 154 -5.62 -8.31 -8.93
CA SER A 154 -5.42 -9.58 -8.24
C SER A 154 -5.77 -9.44 -6.76
N VAL A 155 -6.03 -10.55 -6.08
CA VAL A 155 -6.21 -10.59 -4.63
C VAL A 155 -4.98 -10.00 -3.91
N GLN A 156 -3.79 -10.22 -4.46
CA GLN A 156 -2.55 -9.65 -3.92
C GLN A 156 -2.50 -8.13 -4.07
N ASP A 157 -2.90 -7.58 -5.24
CA ASP A 157 -3.01 -6.13 -5.45
C ASP A 157 -3.94 -5.51 -4.40
N ILE A 158 -5.14 -6.10 -4.22
CA ILE A 158 -6.14 -5.61 -3.27
C ILE A 158 -5.63 -5.69 -1.83
N LYS A 159 -5.05 -6.82 -1.42
CA LYS A 159 -4.50 -6.99 -0.07
C LYS A 159 -3.33 -6.05 0.21
N GLN A 160 -2.44 -5.86 -0.75
CA GLN A 160 -1.26 -5.00 -0.58
C GLN A 160 -1.64 -3.53 -0.44
N ILE A 161 -2.57 -3.06 -1.26
CA ILE A 161 -3.04 -1.67 -1.27
C ILE A 161 -4.05 -1.45 -0.14
N GLY A 162 -5.11 -2.26 -0.08
CA GLY A 162 -6.17 -2.18 0.93
C GLY A 162 -5.65 -2.41 2.35
N GLY A 163 -4.62 -3.26 2.49
CA GLY A 163 -3.94 -3.51 3.76
C GLY A 163 -3.27 -2.28 4.39
N ARG A 164 -3.27 -1.15 3.72
CA ARG A 164 -2.83 0.14 4.28
C ARG A 164 -3.88 0.83 5.14
N ALA A 165 -5.17 0.50 4.98
CA ALA A 165 -6.25 1.02 5.82
C ALA A 165 -6.16 0.48 7.26
N GLY A 166 -6.64 1.22 8.25
CA GLY A 166 -6.76 0.78 9.64
C GLY A 166 -5.42 0.38 10.28
N ARG A 167 -4.29 0.97 9.91
CA ARG A 167 -3.03 0.78 10.63
C ARG A 167 -3.09 1.50 11.95
N PHE A 168 -2.41 0.91 12.96
CA PHE A 168 -2.34 1.39 14.33
C PHE A 168 -2.21 2.92 14.43
N GLY A 169 -3.11 3.57 15.19
CA GLY A 169 -3.15 5.03 15.38
C GLY A 169 -4.49 5.69 15.08
N HIS A 170 -5.43 5.03 14.41
CA HIS A 170 -6.86 5.38 14.44
C HIS A 170 -7.57 4.43 15.41
N GLN A 171 -7.86 4.94 16.60
CA GLN A 171 -8.97 4.42 17.39
C GLN A 171 -10.20 5.11 16.82
N ASP A 172 -11.14 4.32 16.29
CA ASP A 172 -12.48 4.79 16.04
C ASP A 172 -13.08 5.17 17.40
N GLU A 173 -13.39 6.46 17.57
CA GLU A 173 -14.40 6.90 18.53
C GLU A 173 -15.77 6.65 17.96
#